data_00ec8735b27dace704d60855ab7bee3e
#
_entry.id   00ec8735b27dace704d60855ab7bee3e
#
_cell.length_a   1.000
_cell.length_b   1.000
_cell.length_c   1.000
_cell.angle_alpha   90.00
_cell.angle_beta   90.00
_cell.angle_gamma   90.00
#
_symmetry.space_group_name_H-M   'P 1'
#
loop_
_entity.id
_entity.type
_entity.pdbx_description
1 polymer ?
#
loop_
_entity_poly.entity_id
_entity_poly.type
_entity_poly.pdbx_seq_one_letter_code
_entity_poly.pdbx_strand_id
1 'polypeptide(L)'
;AVTKTNIEPTYYIRTNNSTGGNISALISYNANLPNLYTNTSNLNLTAAQLQYIAPMQSIWVRVGTAAATGSLGMSRSMLSHPNNNVGLKSSTVFPNLARVNLVDGNNFDQLLVYLNGDMSNEVDEYDSEKMPVGGTVQVYTMSSNKKLVMNGLKNNKKKVSVPLYLELPQTKSYTLQLSEYQVEDGLILLEDKQEGTIQDFTLMENYTFYANSGLLQNRFVLHFILPNAELATQGPSNSWVAEEGSYTEGGDVEISNDAKGNIEITLNQAAEQKVEGTVFVTDMNGKQVYNGQLEGIITAIELDVPSGIYYLTVQSGTLIEKKKVYIQE
;
A
#
# COMPACT_ATOMS: atom_id res chain seq x y z
N ALA A 1 20.26 -22.86 -11.01
CA ALA A 1 18.93 -22.51 -10.52
C ALA A 1 18.36 -23.71 -9.75
N VAL A 2 17.65 -23.47 -8.67
CA VAL A 2 16.91 -24.49 -7.93
C VAL A 2 15.86 -25.08 -8.86
N THR A 3 15.80 -26.39 -8.99
CA THR A 3 14.71 -27.03 -9.73
C THR A 3 13.52 -27.20 -8.81
N LYS A 4 12.39 -26.68 -9.21
CA LYS A 4 11.13 -26.78 -8.44
C LYS A 4 10.03 -27.37 -9.30
N THR A 5 9.26 -28.29 -8.74
CA THR A 5 8.06 -28.84 -9.36
C THR A 5 6.93 -28.70 -8.35
N ASN A 6 5.83 -28.04 -8.75
CA ASN A 6 4.67 -27.79 -7.90
C ASN A 6 4.98 -27.06 -6.58
N ILE A 7 6.04 -26.26 -6.54
CA ILE A 7 6.42 -25.43 -5.41
C ILE A 7 6.17 -23.96 -5.77
N GLU A 8 5.48 -23.25 -4.92
CA GLU A 8 5.27 -21.79 -5.05
C GLU A 8 6.60 -21.03 -4.97
N PRO A 9 6.70 -19.83 -5.59
CA PRO A 9 7.95 -19.10 -5.64
C PRO A 9 8.38 -18.53 -4.29
N THR A 10 7.47 -18.45 -3.32
CA THR A 10 7.73 -17.91 -1.99
C THR A 10 8.32 -18.94 -1.07
N TYR A 11 9.40 -18.56 -0.37
CA TYR A 11 9.86 -19.29 0.80
C TYR A 11 9.81 -18.42 2.06
N TYR A 12 9.75 -19.09 3.19
CA TYR A 12 9.62 -18.45 4.49
C TYR A 12 10.78 -18.88 5.40
N ILE A 13 11.27 -17.90 6.16
CA ILE A 13 12.26 -18.14 7.22
C ILE A 13 11.60 -17.76 8.55
N ARG A 14 11.54 -18.69 9.49
CA ARG A 14 11.16 -18.40 10.87
C ARG A 14 12.40 -18.14 11.70
N THR A 15 12.35 -17.04 12.46
CA THR A 15 13.41 -16.69 13.40
C THR A 15 12.82 -16.54 14.79
N ASN A 16 13.60 -16.81 15.81
CA ASN A 16 13.22 -16.47 17.18
C ASN A 16 13.52 -15.00 17.40
N ASN A 17 12.51 -14.24 17.83
CA ASN A 17 12.73 -12.87 18.25
C ASN A 17 13.46 -12.89 19.61
N SER A 18 14.69 -12.41 19.65
CA SER A 18 15.55 -12.45 20.85
C SER A 18 15.14 -11.47 21.95
N THR A 19 14.18 -10.62 21.73
CA THR A 19 13.65 -9.63 22.69
C THR A 19 12.41 -10.14 23.39
N GLY A 20 12.59 -11.15 24.26
CA GLY A 20 11.70 -11.39 25.40
C GLY A 20 10.29 -11.96 25.14
N GLY A 21 9.95 -12.34 23.94
CA GLY A 21 8.67 -12.96 23.62
C GLY A 21 8.85 -14.20 22.73
N ASN A 22 8.12 -15.26 22.99
CA ASN A 22 8.09 -16.50 22.20
C ASN A 22 7.48 -16.33 20.79
N ILE A 23 7.49 -15.14 20.23
CA ILE A 23 6.88 -14.84 18.94
C ILE A 23 7.89 -15.12 17.85
N SER A 24 7.62 -16.12 17.05
CA SER A 24 8.42 -16.43 15.89
C SER A 24 8.26 -15.31 14.87
N ALA A 25 9.33 -14.55 14.64
CA ALA A 25 9.37 -13.61 13.55
C ALA A 25 9.46 -14.36 12.21
N LEU A 26 8.82 -13.82 11.20
CA LEU A 26 8.69 -14.43 9.88
C LEU A 26 9.24 -13.49 8.81
N ILE A 27 10.01 -14.08 7.89
CA ILE A 27 10.43 -13.42 6.66
C ILE A 27 9.78 -14.18 5.51
N SER A 28 9.10 -13.46 4.62
CA SER A 28 8.55 -14.03 3.39
C SER A 28 9.28 -13.42 2.19
N TYR A 29 9.88 -14.24 1.38
CA TYR A 29 10.63 -13.82 0.19
C TYR A 29 10.10 -14.54 -1.04
N ASN A 30 9.66 -13.79 -2.04
CA ASN A 30 9.23 -14.32 -3.32
C ASN A 30 10.38 -14.28 -4.33
N ALA A 31 10.81 -15.44 -4.83
CA ALA A 31 11.93 -15.54 -5.75
C ALA A 31 11.69 -14.87 -7.12
N ASN A 32 10.43 -14.64 -7.50
CA ASN A 32 10.07 -13.88 -8.70
C ASN A 32 10.17 -12.36 -8.48
N LEU A 33 10.32 -11.92 -7.23
CA LEU A 33 10.42 -10.53 -6.80
C LEU A 33 11.71 -10.30 -6.00
N PRO A 34 12.88 -10.36 -6.63
CA PRO A 34 14.16 -10.43 -5.91
C PRO A 34 14.47 -9.21 -5.03
N ASN A 35 13.73 -8.11 -5.17
CA ASN A 35 13.92 -6.91 -4.39
C ASN A 35 12.80 -6.69 -3.35
N LEU A 36 11.78 -7.55 -3.32
CA LEU A 36 10.65 -7.44 -2.40
C LEU A 36 10.60 -8.61 -1.42
N TYR A 37 10.28 -8.29 -0.19
CA TYR A 37 10.11 -9.25 0.90
C TYR A 37 9.29 -8.61 2.02
N THR A 38 8.73 -9.42 2.92
CA THR A 38 8.23 -8.96 4.21
C THR A 38 9.11 -9.50 5.32
N ASN A 39 9.30 -8.71 6.37
CA ASN A 39 10.17 -9.07 7.49
C ASN A 39 9.59 -8.56 8.80
N THR A 40 9.10 -9.47 9.62
CA THR A 40 8.62 -9.19 10.98
C THR A 40 9.65 -9.55 12.06
N SER A 41 10.89 -9.80 11.65
CA SER A 41 12.01 -10.07 12.55
C SER A 41 12.79 -8.80 12.88
N ASN A 42 13.56 -8.84 13.97
CA ASN A 42 14.52 -7.79 14.30
C ASN A 42 15.85 -7.91 13.52
N LEU A 43 15.91 -8.81 12.53
CA LEU A 43 17.09 -8.99 11.70
C LEU A 43 17.09 -7.93 10.60
N ASN A 44 18.16 -7.16 10.54
CA ASN A 44 18.36 -6.18 9.48
C ASN A 44 18.88 -6.89 8.22
N LEU A 45 18.01 -7.58 7.52
CA LEU A 45 18.31 -8.31 6.30
C LEU A 45 17.90 -7.50 5.08
N THR A 46 18.75 -7.52 4.08
CA THR A 46 18.48 -6.91 2.77
C THR A 46 17.89 -7.95 1.80
N ALA A 47 17.16 -7.49 0.78
CA ALA A 47 16.67 -8.36 -0.28
C ALA A 47 17.81 -9.14 -0.96
N ALA A 48 19.00 -8.52 -1.13
CA ALA A 48 20.16 -9.18 -1.70
C ALA A 48 20.66 -10.36 -0.84
N GLN A 49 20.58 -10.26 0.48
CA GLN A 49 20.93 -11.37 1.38
C GLN A 49 19.90 -12.49 1.32
N LEU A 50 18.62 -12.15 1.15
CA LEU A 50 17.53 -13.12 1.04
C LEU A 50 17.53 -13.91 -0.27
N GLN A 51 18.27 -13.50 -1.28
CA GLN A 51 18.48 -14.31 -2.49
C GLN A 51 19.30 -15.59 -2.22
N TYR A 52 19.95 -15.68 -1.08
CA TYR A 52 20.80 -16.81 -0.70
C TYR A 52 20.27 -17.44 0.58
N ILE A 53 20.17 -18.76 0.56
CA ILE A 53 19.85 -19.54 1.75
C ILE A 53 21.18 -19.88 2.41
N ALA A 54 21.37 -19.45 3.66
CA ALA A 54 22.58 -19.74 4.41
C ALA A 54 22.73 -21.25 4.67
N PRO A 55 23.96 -21.76 4.80
CA PRO A 55 24.18 -23.14 5.24
C PRO A 55 23.42 -23.40 6.55
N MET A 56 22.77 -24.56 6.64
CA MET A 56 21.97 -24.97 7.81
C MET A 56 20.71 -24.13 8.06
N GLN A 57 20.36 -23.18 7.19
CA GLN A 57 19.14 -22.42 7.30
C GLN A 57 17.93 -23.26 6.92
N SER A 58 16.98 -23.41 7.84
CA SER A 58 15.69 -24.01 7.54
C SER A 58 14.81 -23.01 6.80
N ILE A 59 14.16 -23.48 5.75
CA ILE A 59 13.15 -22.75 4.99
C ILE A 59 11.85 -23.54 4.94
N TRP A 60 10.75 -22.81 4.82
CA TRP A 60 9.43 -23.36 4.55
C TRP A 60 9.04 -23.00 3.13
N VAL A 61 8.46 -23.95 2.41
CA VAL A 61 7.93 -23.76 1.07
C VAL A 61 6.53 -24.34 0.99
N ARG A 62 5.72 -23.82 0.09
CA ARG A 62 4.36 -24.32 -0.13
C ARG A 62 4.31 -25.14 -1.40
N VAL A 63 3.54 -26.22 -1.35
CA VAL A 63 3.13 -26.97 -2.54
C VAL A 63 1.95 -26.22 -3.17
N GLY A 64 1.98 -26.01 -4.47
CA GLY A 64 0.90 -25.36 -5.19
C GLY A 64 -0.43 -26.08 -4.98
N THR A 65 -1.51 -25.32 -4.89
CA THR A 65 -2.85 -25.80 -4.52
C THR A 65 -3.43 -26.88 -5.42
N ALA A 66 -2.96 -26.97 -6.67
CA ALA A 66 -3.43 -27.97 -7.63
C ALA A 66 -2.69 -29.33 -7.52
N ALA A 67 -1.67 -29.44 -6.66
CA ALA A 67 -0.82 -30.62 -6.59
C ALA A 67 -0.82 -31.25 -5.21
N ALA A 68 -0.86 -32.58 -5.15
CA ALA A 68 -0.75 -33.32 -3.90
C ALA A 68 0.70 -33.37 -3.37
N THR A 69 1.68 -33.19 -4.23
CA THR A 69 3.11 -33.28 -3.91
C THR A 69 3.90 -32.24 -4.67
N GLY A 70 4.97 -31.75 -4.06
CA GLY A 70 5.94 -30.86 -4.68
C GLY A 70 7.36 -31.37 -4.43
N SER A 71 8.30 -30.98 -5.30
CA SER A 71 9.71 -31.29 -5.12
C SER A 71 10.58 -30.05 -5.29
N LEU A 72 11.61 -29.97 -4.47
CA LEU A 72 12.64 -28.93 -4.48
C LEU A 72 13.99 -29.59 -4.62
N GLY A 73 14.62 -29.44 -5.79
CA GLY A 73 15.93 -30.01 -6.06
C GLY A 73 17.03 -28.99 -5.86
N MET A 74 18.04 -29.36 -5.09
CA MET A 74 19.27 -28.59 -4.87
C MET A 74 20.45 -29.41 -5.34
N SER A 75 21.36 -28.79 -6.09
CA SER A 75 22.61 -29.44 -6.55
C SER A 75 23.82 -28.69 -5.97
N ARG A 76 24.94 -29.38 -5.93
CA ARG A 76 26.21 -28.80 -5.46
C ARG A 76 26.66 -27.62 -6.32
N SER A 77 26.27 -27.59 -7.59
CA SER A 77 26.55 -26.44 -8.47
C SER A 77 25.79 -25.15 -8.12
N MET A 78 24.82 -25.23 -7.22
CA MET A 78 24.07 -24.07 -6.71
C MET A 78 24.77 -23.40 -5.52
N LEU A 79 25.77 -24.03 -4.95
CA LEU A 79 26.61 -23.41 -3.91
C LEU A 79 27.32 -22.20 -4.53
N SER A 80 27.06 -21.05 -3.94
CA SER A 80 27.73 -19.80 -4.31
C SER A 80 28.28 -19.13 -3.06
N HIS A 81 29.39 -18.46 -3.21
CA HIS A 81 29.82 -17.48 -2.23
C HIS A 81 29.14 -16.15 -2.64
N PRO A 82 28.35 -15.51 -1.77
CA PRO A 82 27.87 -14.18 -2.05
C PRO A 82 29.11 -13.29 -2.23
N ASN A 83 29.36 -12.86 -3.46
CA ASN A 83 30.36 -11.84 -3.70
C ASN A 83 29.84 -10.57 -3.01
N ASN A 84 30.60 -10.04 -2.05
CA ASN A 84 30.38 -8.74 -1.44
C ASN A 84 30.56 -7.59 -2.45
N ASN A 85 30.84 -7.90 -3.70
CA ASN A 85 30.75 -6.96 -4.79
C ASN A 85 29.27 -6.62 -4.99
N VAL A 86 28.86 -5.56 -4.32
CA VAL A 86 27.66 -4.80 -4.67
C VAL A 86 27.89 -4.24 -6.07
N GLY A 87 27.86 -5.13 -7.07
CA GLY A 87 27.76 -4.69 -8.44
C GLY A 87 26.55 -3.81 -8.53
N LEU A 88 26.64 -2.73 -9.29
CA LEU A 88 25.54 -1.86 -9.68
C LEU A 88 24.45 -2.68 -10.37
N LYS A 89 23.79 -3.57 -9.63
CA LYS A 89 22.51 -4.13 -10.06
C LYS A 89 21.53 -2.98 -9.95
N SER A 90 21.04 -2.55 -11.08
CA SER A 90 19.82 -1.76 -11.15
C SER A 90 18.81 -2.40 -10.20
N SER A 91 18.52 -1.75 -9.08
CA SER A 91 17.42 -2.15 -8.25
C SER A 91 16.19 -1.97 -9.13
N THR A 92 15.44 -3.03 -9.36
CA THR A 92 14.11 -2.89 -9.94
C THR A 92 13.32 -2.08 -8.94
N VAL A 93 13.14 -0.81 -9.23
CA VAL A 93 12.33 0.09 -8.42
C VAL A 93 10.89 -0.23 -8.78
N PHE A 94 10.08 -0.58 -7.81
CA PHE A 94 8.64 -0.71 -7.99
C PHE A 94 8.04 0.68 -7.78
N PRO A 95 7.51 1.33 -8.82
CA PRO A 95 7.11 2.73 -8.75
C PRO A 95 5.90 2.98 -7.84
N ASN A 96 5.14 1.92 -7.53
CA ASN A 96 3.94 2.02 -6.72
C ASN A 96 3.93 0.90 -5.67
N LEU A 97 4.32 1.24 -4.45
CA LEU A 97 4.50 0.29 -3.36
C LEU A 97 4.05 0.89 -2.02
N ALA A 98 3.43 0.07 -1.19
CA ALA A 98 3.12 0.37 0.19
C ALA A 98 3.47 -0.82 1.08
N ARG A 99 4.28 -0.59 2.10
CA ARG A 99 4.57 -1.54 3.16
C ARG A 99 3.87 -1.08 4.43
N VAL A 100 2.87 -1.83 4.86
CA VAL A 100 2.04 -1.51 6.00
C VAL A 100 2.34 -2.46 7.15
N ASN A 101 2.66 -1.91 8.31
CA ASN A 101 2.81 -2.65 9.56
C ASN A 101 1.54 -2.51 10.38
N LEU A 102 1.08 -3.60 10.97
CA LEU A 102 0.13 -3.59 12.08
C LEU A 102 0.92 -3.75 13.36
N VAL A 103 0.99 -2.69 14.17
CA VAL A 103 1.85 -2.60 15.35
C VAL A 103 1.05 -2.85 16.62
N ASP A 104 1.62 -3.68 17.49
CA ASP A 104 1.13 -4.05 18.81
C ASP A 104 2.26 -3.91 19.83
N GLY A 105 2.47 -2.71 20.35
CA GLY A 105 3.61 -2.41 21.22
C GLY A 105 4.95 -2.67 20.51
N ASN A 106 5.69 -3.65 20.99
CA ASN A 106 6.99 -4.02 20.40
C ASN A 106 6.89 -5.05 19.27
N ASN A 107 5.68 -5.58 19.04
CA ASN A 107 5.45 -6.57 17.99
C ASN A 107 4.75 -5.91 16.81
N PHE A 108 4.99 -6.43 15.64
CA PHE A 108 4.26 -6.02 14.45
C PHE A 108 4.16 -7.17 13.45
N ASP A 109 3.18 -7.07 12.60
CA ASP A 109 3.06 -7.86 11.38
C ASP A 109 3.07 -6.94 10.17
N GLN A 110 3.48 -7.44 9.02
CA GLN A 110 3.78 -6.64 7.86
C GLN A 110 3.06 -7.17 6.62
N LEU A 111 2.49 -6.24 5.87
CA LEU A 111 1.88 -6.45 4.56
C LEU A 111 2.63 -5.60 3.53
N LEU A 112 2.86 -6.16 2.36
CA LEU A 112 3.36 -5.45 1.20
C LEU A 112 2.32 -5.47 0.08
N VAL A 113 1.92 -4.29 -0.39
CA VAL A 113 1.09 -4.11 -1.59
C VAL A 113 1.90 -3.35 -2.62
N TYR A 114 1.88 -3.79 -3.87
CA TYR A 114 2.58 -3.10 -4.93
C TYR A 114 1.79 -3.20 -6.25
N LEU A 115 1.96 -2.20 -7.09
CA LEU A 115 1.22 -2.09 -8.34
C LEU A 115 2.18 -2.10 -9.52
N ASN A 116 1.87 -2.91 -10.53
CA ASN A 116 2.60 -2.94 -11.78
C ASN A 116 1.66 -3.36 -12.93
N GLY A 117 1.90 -2.85 -14.14
CA GLY A 117 1.10 -3.15 -15.33
C GLY A 117 1.04 -4.63 -15.71
N ASP A 118 2.10 -5.38 -15.40
CA ASP A 118 2.24 -6.79 -15.75
C ASP A 118 1.60 -7.74 -14.73
N MET A 119 1.12 -7.21 -13.58
CA MET A 119 0.50 -8.01 -12.52
C MET A 119 -0.96 -8.34 -12.83
N SER A 120 -1.47 -9.37 -12.16
CA SER A 120 -2.88 -9.74 -12.17
C SER A 120 -3.61 -9.19 -10.95
N ASN A 121 -4.93 -9.00 -11.03
CA ASN A 121 -5.75 -8.79 -9.84
C ASN A 121 -6.19 -10.12 -9.20
N GLU A 122 -5.95 -11.23 -9.85
CA GLU A 122 -6.10 -12.58 -9.32
C GLU A 122 -4.76 -13.09 -8.79
N VAL A 123 -4.80 -14.09 -7.92
CA VAL A 123 -3.57 -14.66 -7.34
C VAL A 123 -2.68 -15.25 -8.43
N ASP A 124 -1.44 -14.80 -8.49
CA ASP A 124 -0.45 -15.27 -9.44
C ASP A 124 0.93 -15.56 -8.78
N GLU A 125 1.94 -15.80 -9.59
CA GLU A 125 3.29 -16.13 -9.10
C GLU A 125 4.05 -14.96 -8.46
N TYR A 126 3.53 -13.77 -8.57
CA TYR A 126 4.07 -12.55 -7.94
C TYR A 126 3.47 -12.30 -6.56
N ASP A 127 2.42 -13.02 -6.19
CA ASP A 127 1.84 -12.97 -4.86
C ASP A 127 2.53 -13.90 -3.88
N SER A 128 2.37 -13.63 -2.60
CA SER A 128 2.85 -14.49 -1.54
C SER A 128 1.75 -14.73 -0.51
N GLU A 129 1.36 -15.99 -0.35
CA GLU A 129 0.38 -16.34 0.67
C GLU A 129 0.96 -16.11 2.07
N LYS A 130 0.11 -15.66 2.97
CA LYS A 130 0.48 -15.44 4.36
C LYS A 130 0.67 -16.77 5.09
N MET A 131 1.82 -16.93 5.72
CA MET A 131 2.03 -18.03 6.66
C MET A 131 1.39 -17.66 8.01
N PRO A 132 0.44 -18.44 8.51
CA PRO A 132 -0.22 -18.12 9.77
C PRO A 132 0.75 -18.21 10.96
N VAL A 133 0.71 -17.20 11.82
CA VAL A 133 1.43 -17.18 13.10
C VAL A 133 0.40 -16.95 14.20
N GLY A 134 0.14 -17.96 15.01
CA GLY A 134 -0.87 -17.89 16.07
C GLY A 134 -0.45 -16.95 17.22
N GLY A 135 -1.43 -16.30 17.83
CA GLY A 135 -1.24 -15.51 19.06
C GLY A 135 -0.65 -14.12 18.87
N THR A 136 -0.47 -13.66 17.63
CA THR A 136 0.06 -12.35 17.28
C THR A 136 -0.93 -11.56 16.43
N VAL A 137 -0.71 -10.25 16.30
CA VAL A 137 -1.41 -9.45 15.30
C VAL A 137 -1.08 -9.94 13.90
N GLN A 138 -2.06 -9.89 13.00
CA GLN A 138 -1.84 -10.21 11.60
C GLN A 138 -2.53 -9.20 10.71
N VAL A 139 -1.83 -8.77 9.66
CA VAL A 139 -2.36 -7.93 8.59
C VAL A 139 -2.15 -8.61 7.24
N TYR A 140 -3.16 -8.59 6.39
CA TYR A 140 -3.13 -9.21 5.07
C TYR A 140 -4.21 -8.65 4.16
N THR A 141 -4.11 -8.97 2.90
CA THR A 141 -5.17 -8.79 1.91
C THR A 141 -5.77 -10.15 1.53
N MET A 142 -6.91 -10.13 0.86
CA MET A 142 -7.57 -11.33 0.38
C MET A 142 -7.72 -11.27 -1.14
N SER A 143 -7.33 -12.33 -1.82
CA SER A 143 -7.68 -12.60 -3.22
C SER A 143 -7.94 -14.09 -3.41
N SER A 144 -8.97 -14.44 -4.18
CA SER A 144 -9.34 -15.84 -4.48
C SER A 144 -9.38 -16.76 -3.26
N ASN A 145 -9.91 -16.27 -2.12
CA ASN A 145 -9.95 -16.94 -0.82
C ASN A 145 -8.59 -17.24 -0.18
N LYS A 146 -7.51 -16.63 -0.66
CA LYS A 146 -6.17 -16.72 -0.08
C LYS A 146 -5.82 -15.46 0.68
N LYS A 147 -5.19 -15.63 1.85
CA LYS A 147 -4.58 -14.53 2.60
C LYS A 147 -3.23 -14.22 1.99
N LEU A 148 -2.99 -12.99 1.60
CA LEU A 148 -1.75 -12.56 0.96
C LEU A 148 -0.98 -11.62 1.88
N VAL A 149 0.31 -11.91 2.07
CA VAL A 149 1.27 -11.05 2.79
C VAL A 149 2.03 -10.15 1.82
N MET A 150 2.14 -10.55 0.57
CA MET A 150 2.58 -9.72 -0.55
C MET A 150 1.51 -9.85 -1.64
N ASN A 151 1.00 -8.71 -2.10
CA ASN A 151 -0.08 -8.66 -3.07
C ASN A 151 0.32 -7.71 -4.22
N GLY A 152 0.54 -8.29 -5.39
CA GLY A 152 0.80 -7.58 -6.63
C GLY A 152 -0.50 -7.32 -7.37
N LEU A 153 -0.77 -6.06 -7.71
CA LEU A 153 -2.00 -5.67 -8.38
C LEU A 153 -1.70 -4.91 -9.68
N LYS A 154 -2.63 -4.97 -10.60
CA LYS A 154 -2.52 -4.24 -11.85
C LYS A 154 -2.74 -2.75 -11.63
N ASN A 155 -1.84 -1.91 -12.16
CA ASN A 155 -1.94 -0.44 -12.07
C ASN A 155 -2.63 0.19 -13.29
N ASN A 156 -3.70 -0.41 -13.77
CA ASN A 156 -4.45 0.08 -14.94
C ASN A 156 -5.58 1.07 -14.60
N LYS A 157 -5.58 1.58 -13.39
CA LYS A 157 -6.58 2.56 -12.90
C LYS A 157 -5.90 3.66 -12.13
N LYS A 158 -6.43 4.87 -12.22
CA LYS A 158 -5.97 6.01 -11.44
C LYS A 158 -6.22 5.87 -9.93
N LYS A 159 -7.19 5.04 -9.54
CA LYS A 159 -7.43 4.66 -8.14
C LYS A 159 -7.49 3.14 -8.01
N VAL A 160 -6.63 2.59 -7.17
CA VAL A 160 -6.67 1.18 -6.76
C VAL A 160 -6.97 1.10 -5.27
N SER A 161 -8.02 0.38 -4.90
CA SER A 161 -8.50 0.25 -3.52
C SER A 161 -8.28 -1.16 -3.01
N VAL A 162 -7.59 -1.30 -1.89
CA VAL A 162 -7.16 -2.57 -1.32
C VAL A 162 -7.71 -2.73 0.09
N PRO A 163 -8.74 -3.57 0.31
CA PRO A 163 -9.24 -3.86 1.64
C PRO A 163 -8.17 -4.54 2.51
N LEU A 164 -8.01 -4.07 3.73
CA LEU A 164 -7.13 -4.68 4.73
C LEU A 164 -7.95 -5.57 5.68
N TYR A 165 -7.36 -6.72 6.00
CA TYR A 165 -7.88 -7.67 6.97
C TYR A 165 -6.91 -7.75 8.13
N LEU A 166 -7.42 -7.61 9.36
CA LEU A 166 -6.61 -7.65 10.56
C LEU A 166 -7.10 -8.78 11.48
N GLU A 167 -6.18 -9.56 12.03
CA GLU A 167 -6.48 -10.47 13.13
C GLU A 167 -5.83 -9.93 14.40
N LEU A 168 -6.66 -9.67 15.40
CA LEU A 168 -6.28 -8.99 16.63
C LEU A 168 -6.41 -9.94 17.81
N PRO A 169 -5.32 -10.23 18.55
CA PRO A 169 -5.35 -11.20 19.63
C PRO A 169 -6.04 -10.66 20.89
N GLN A 170 -6.12 -9.36 21.07
CA GLN A 170 -6.65 -8.70 22.27
C GLN A 170 -7.50 -7.48 21.92
N THR A 171 -8.33 -7.06 22.86
CA THR A 171 -9.10 -5.81 22.78
C THR A 171 -8.25 -4.66 23.33
N LYS A 172 -7.76 -3.78 22.45
CA LYS A 172 -6.90 -2.63 22.81
C LYS A 172 -6.69 -1.69 21.62
N SER A 173 -5.82 -0.71 21.81
CA SER A 173 -5.35 0.16 20.74
C SER A 173 -4.23 -0.51 19.95
N TYR A 174 -4.28 -0.31 18.62
CA TYR A 174 -3.30 -0.76 17.63
C TYR A 174 -2.93 0.39 16.72
N THR A 175 -1.82 0.26 16.01
CA THR A 175 -1.39 1.26 15.02
C THR A 175 -1.15 0.59 13.66
N LEU A 176 -1.79 1.11 12.61
CA LEU A 176 -1.38 0.88 11.25
C LEU A 176 -0.29 1.90 10.91
N GLN A 177 0.83 1.43 10.38
CA GLN A 177 1.98 2.26 10.04
C GLN A 177 2.39 2.01 8.59
N LEU A 178 2.52 3.07 7.81
CA LEU A 178 3.15 3.03 6.49
C LEU A 178 4.66 3.13 6.67
N SER A 179 5.35 1.98 6.69
CA SER A 179 6.79 1.92 7.01
C SER A 179 7.71 2.12 5.81
N GLU A 180 7.19 1.91 4.62
CA GLU A 180 7.86 2.19 3.35
C GLU A 180 6.81 2.43 2.28
N TYR A 181 7.01 3.42 1.46
CA TYR A 181 6.17 3.62 0.29
C TYR A 181 6.96 4.23 -0.86
N GLN A 182 6.45 3.99 -2.04
CA GLN A 182 6.84 4.67 -3.26
C GLN A 182 5.58 4.85 -4.10
N VAL A 183 5.33 6.06 -4.54
CA VAL A 183 4.24 6.38 -5.45
C VAL A 183 4.65 7.62 -6.25
N GLU A 184 4.68 7.49 -7.58
CA GLU A 184 5.09 8.57 -8.46
C GLU A 184 3.91 9.52 -8.68
N ASP A 185 4.10 10.82 -8.35
CA ASP A 185 3.11 11.88 -8.47
C ASP A 185 1.72 11.56 -7.87
N GLY A 186 1.68 10.59 -6.98
CA GLY A 186 0.46 10.08 -6.36
C GLY A 186 0.48 10.16 -4.86
N LEU A 187 -0.49 9.50 -4.25
CA LEU A 187 -0.58 9.40 -2.80
C LEU A 187 -1.22 8.08 -2.36
N ILE A 188 -1.01 7.74 -1.10
CA ILE A 188 -1.63 6.60 -0.46
C ILE A 188 -2.55 7.11 0.64
N LEU A 189 -3.83 6.76 0.55
CA LEU A 189 -4.83 7.11 1.56
C LEU A 189 -5.20 5.87 2.37
N LEU A 190 -5.39 6.05 3.68
CA LEU A 190 -6.00 5.06 4.55
C LEU A 190 -7.42 5.52 4.89
N GLU A 191 -8.41 4.73 4.50
CA GLU A 191 -9.81 4.92 4.88
C GLU A 191 -10.13 4.03 6.10
N ASP A 192 -10.67 4.63 7.17
CA ASP A 192 -11.35 3.92 8.26
C ASP A 192 -12.86 4.11 8.11
N LYS A 193 -13.53 3.09 7.58
CA LYS A 193 -14.98 3.11 7.32
C LYS A 193 -15.82 3.16 8.58
N GLN A 194 -15.27 2.69 9.71
CA GLN A 194 -15.99 2.71 10.99
C GLN A 194 -16.04 4.13 11.55
N GLU A 195 -14.94 4.86 11.46
CA GLU A 195 -14.86 6.26 11.94
C GLU A 195 -15.26 7.27 10.85
N GLY A 196 -15.45 6.82 9.60
CA GLY A 196 -15.77 7.68 8.47
C GLY A 196 -14.65 8.65 8.11
N THR A 197 -13.39 8.27 8.36
CA THR A 197 -12.22 9.12 8.16
C THR A 197 -11.35 8.62 7.03
N ILE A 198 -10.72 9.54 6.31
CA ILE A 198 -9.70 9.26 5.31
C ILE A 198 -8.46 10.06 5.68
N GLN A 199 -7.34 9.37 5.88
CA GLN A 199 -6.05 9.98 6.19
C GLN A 199 -5.11 9.86 5.00
N ASP A 200 -4.40 10.94 4.67
CA ASP A 200 -3.25 10.84 3.78
C ASP A 200 -2.10 10.12 4.48
N PHE A 201 -1.93 8.87 4.12
CA PHE A 201 -0.97 8.00 4.76
C PHE A 201 0.47 8.32 4.35
N THR A 202 0.67 9.04 3.22
CA THR A 202 1.99 9.52 2.79
C THR A 202 2.48 10.73 3.59
N LEU A 203 1.57 11.49 4.18
CA LEU A 203 1.89 12.63 5.06
C LEU A 203 1.97 12.21 6.52
N MET A 204 1.08 11.30 6.90
CA MET A 204 0.99 10.78 8.27
C MET A 204 1.05 9.27 8.26
N GLU A 205 2.24 8.76 8.46
CA GLU A 205 2.58 7.34 8.35
C GLU A 205 1.96 6.45 9.44
N ASN A 206 1.27 7.02 10.45
CA ASN A 206 0.71 6.28 11.56
C ASN A 206 -0.77 6.60 11.75
N TYR A 207 -1.58 5.56 11.93
CA TYR A 207 -3.00 5.64 12.28
C TYR A 207 -3.29 4.73 13.47
N THR A 208 -3.63 5.32 14.62
CA THR A 208 -3.94 4.58 15.83
C THR A 208 -5.45 4.44 16.00
N PHE A 209 -5.91 3.22 16.26
CA PHE A 209 -7.31 2.88 16.42
C PHE A 209 -7.52 1.91 17.58
N TYR A 210 -8.70 1.92 18.15
CA TYR A 210 -9.13 0.94 19.15
C TYR A 210 -10.01 -0.12 18.48
N ALA A 211 -9.81 -1.40 18.86
CA ALA A 211 -10.61 -2.49 18.34
C ALA A 211 -10.71 -3.66 19.32
N ASN A 212 -11.80 -4.41 19.19
CA ASN A 212 -11.97 -5.67 19.90
C ASN A 212 -11.09 -6.78 19.30
N SER A 213 -10.77 -7.79 20.12
CA SER A 213 -10.11 -9.01 19.64
C SER A 213 -10.94 -9.73 18.58
N GLY A 214 -10.27 -10.37 17.64
CA GLY A 214 -10.91 -11.16 16.58
C GLY A 214 -10.51 -10.69 15.17
N LEU A 215 -11.28 -11.14 14.18
CA LEU A 215 -11.10 -10.75 12.79
C LEU A 215 -11.80 -9.40 12.53
N LEU A 216 -11.02 -8.44 12.11
CA LEU A 216 -11.50 -7.13 11.65
C LEU A 216 -11.42 -7.09 10.13
N GLN A 217 -12.56 -7.02 9.50
CA GLN A 217 -12.72 -6.93 8.04
C GLN A 217 -13.66 -5.77 7.68
N ASN A 218 -13.55 -5.26 6.47
CA ASN A 218 -14.40 -4.18 5.95
C ASN A 218 -14.29 -2.84 6.70
N ARG A 219 -13.30 -2.67 7.58
CA ARG A 219 -13.05 -1.40 8.26
C ARG A 219 -12.02 -0.57 7.51
N PHE A 220 -10.87 -1.12 7.22
CA PHE A 220 -9.77 -0.38 6.62
C PHE A 220 -9.62 -0.66 5.13
N VAL A 221 -9.38 0.40 4.35
CA VAL A 221 -9.06 0.31 2.93
C VAL A 221 -7.86 1.21 2.63
N LEU A 222 -6.86 0.63 1.97
CA LEU A 222 -5.72 1.36 1.43
C LEU A 222 -6.03 1.76 -0.01
N HIS A 223 -5.92 3.05 -0.32
CA HIS A 223 -6.12 3.56 -1.67
C HIS A 223 -4.82 4.08 -2.25
N PHE A 224 -4.42 3.54 -3.38
CA PHE A 224 -3.40 4.13 -4.23
C PHE A 224 -4.07 5.08 -5.21
N ILE A 225 -3.63 6.31 -5.22
CA ILE A 225 -4.07 7.35 -6.14
C ILE A 225 -2.90 7.65 -7.07
N LEU A 226 -3.09 7.37 -8.36
CA LEU A 226 -2.05 7.37 -9.38
C LEU A 226 -2.46 8.28 -10.54
N PRO A 227 -2.31 9.61 -10.43
CA PRO A 227 -2.78 10.55 -11.46
C PRO A 227 -2.13 10.29 -12.82
N ASN A 228 -0.86 9.87 -12.81
CA ASN A 228 -0.07 9.61 -14.00
C ASN A 228 0.06 8.10 -14.32
N ALA A 229 -0.85 7.25 -13.80
CA ALA A 229 -0.82 5.85 -14.20
C ALA A 229 -0.95 5.78 -15.72
N GLU A 230 0.18 5.65 -16.40
CA GLU A 230 0.18 5.28 -17.79
C GLU A 230 -0.59 3.97 -17.88
N LEU A 231 -1.56 3.91 -18.76
CA LEU A 231 -2.15 2.68 -19.23
C LEU A 231 -1.00 1.89 -19.87
N ALA A 232 -0.27 1.14 -19.05
CA ALA A 232 0.93 0.46 -19.47
C ALA A 232 0.60 -0.39 -20.69
N THR A 233 1.16 0.01 -21.82
CA THR A 233 1.36 -0.80 -23.02
C THR A 233 0.15 -1.56 -23.54
N GLN A 234 -0.93 -0.90 -23.79
CA GLN A 234 -1.72 -1.23 -24.96
C GLN A 234 -1.14 -0.37 -26.09
N GLY A 235 -0.69 -1.04 -27.15
CA GLY A 235 -0.26 -0.31 -28.36
C GLY A 235 -1.31 0.70 -28.80
N PRO A 236 -1.02 1.61 -29.73
CA PRO A 236 -1.84 2.78 -30.00
C PRO A 236 -3.26 2.40 -30.44
N SER A 237 -4.12 2.11 -29.48
CA SER A 237 -5.56 2.03 -29.70
C SER A 237 -6.18 3.29 -29.15
N ASN A 238 -6.60 4.16 -30.05
CA ASN A 238 -7.28 5.42 -29.75
C ASN A 238 -8.65 5.25 -29.04
N SER A 239 -8.94 4.08 -28.47
CA SER A 239 -10.26 3.79 -27.92
C SER A 239 -10.44 4.19 -26.45
N TRP A 240 -9.38 4.50 -25.74
CA TRP A 240 -9.47 4.94 -24.33
C TRP A 240 -9.65 6.46 -24.16
N VAL A 241 -9.44 7.22 -25.24
CA VAL A 241 -9.64 8.68 -25.25
C VAL A 241 -11.13 9.06 -25.17
N ALA A 242 -12.04 8.13 -25.45
CA ALA A 242 -13.46 8.41 -25.51
C ALA A 242 -14.21 8.36 -24.16
N GLU A 243 -13.62 7.80 -23.12
CA GLU A 243 -14.25 7.69 -21.80
C GLU A 243 -13.68 8.64 -20.74
N GLU A 244 -12.60 9.36 -21.06
CA GLU A 244 -11.99 10.33 -20.14
C GLU A 244 -12.10 11.72 -20.72
N GLY A 245 -12.71 12.62 -19.92
CA GLY A 245 -12.72 14.04 -20.23
C GLY A 245 -11.30 14.53 -20.51
N SER A 246 -11.15 15.23 -21.62
CA SER A 246 -9.91 15.82 -22.11
C SER A 246 -9.23 16.62 -21.01
N TYR A 247 -8.05 16.15 -20.56
CA TYR A 247 -7.18 16.94 -19.70
C TYR A 247 -6.37 17.90 -20.56
N THR A 248 -6.56 19.17 -20.37
CA THR A 248 -5.69 20.21 -20.92
C THR A 248 -4.53 20.46 -19.95
N GLU A 249 -3.32 20.57 -20.46
CA GLU A 249 -2.15 21.06 -19.71
C GLU A 249 -2.40 22.49 -19.22
N GLY A 250 -2.77 22.62 -17.95
CA GLY A 250 -3.04 23.89 -17.26
C GLY A 250 -3.99 23.59 -16.13
N GLY A 251 -3.52 23.42 -14.92
CA GLY A 251 -4.19 23.25 -13.64
C GLY A 251 -5.69 23.03 -13.69
N ASP A 252 -6.12 21.78 -13.70
CA ASP A 252 -7.55 21.43 -13.77
C ASP A 252 -8.33 21.87 -12.53
N VAL A 253 -7.61 22.26 -11.45
CA VAL A 253 -8.17 22.82 -10.22
C VAL A 253 -7.38 24.04 -9.81
N GLU A 254 -8.04 25.13 -9.65
CA GLU A 254 -7.50 26.32 -9.00
C GLU A 254 -8.07 26.42 -7.59
N ILE A 255 -7.21 26.53 -6.60
CA ILE A 255 -7.58 26.69 -5.20
C ILE A 255 -7.03 28.01 -4.73
N SER A 256 -7.91 28.91 -4.34
CA SER A 256 -7.58 30.15 -3.64
C SER A 256 -8.01 30.08 -2.19
N ASN A 257 -7.31 30.75 -1.30
CA ASN A 257 -7.70 30.88 0.10
C ASN A 257 -7.30 32.25 0.64
N ASP A 258 -8.14 32.80 1.49
CA ASP A 258 -7.77 33.95 2.32
C ASP A 258 -7.19 33.49 3.67
N ALA A 259 -6.67 34.44 4.42
CA ALA A 259 -6.11 34.16 5.75
C ALA A 259 -7.20 33.80 6.79
N LYS A 260 -8.47 34.01 6.52
CA LYS A 260 -9.59 33.79 7.46
C LYS A 260 -10.22 32.39 7.30
N GLY A 261 -9.70 31.55 6.40
CA GLY A 261 -10.23 30.21 6.18
C GLY A 261 -11.31 30.11 5.12
N ASN A 262 -11.59 31.18 4.35
CA ASN A 262 -12.42 31.08 3.17
C ASN A 262 -11.57 30.48 2.05
N ILE A 263 -12.04 29.37 1.49
CA ILE A 263 -11.38 28.64 0.43
C ILE A 263 -12.33 28.59 -0.76
N GLU A 264 -11.85 28.98 -1.92
CA GLU A 264 -12.56 28.82 -3.19
C GLU A 264 -11.81 27.82 -4.06
N ILE A 265 -12.54 26.83 -4.54
CA ILE A 265 -12.05 25.78 -5.42
C ILE A 265 -12.73 25.96 -6.76
N THR A 266 -11.96 26.19 -7.81
CA THR A 266 -12.46 26.31 -9.18
C THR A 266 -11.94 25.13 -10.00
N LEU A 267 -12.84 24.40 -10.62
CA LEU A 267 -12.53 23.32 -11.54
C LEU A 267 -12.53 23.88 -12.97
N ASN A 268 -11.39 23.79 -13.64
CA ASN A 268 -11.21 24.20 -15.04
C ASN A 268 -11.75 23.12 -16.00
N GLN A 269 -13.01 22.73 -15.85
CA GLN A 269 -13.70 21.76 -16.70
C GLN A 269 -14.75 22.43 -17.58
N ALA A 270 -15.06 21.81 -18.74
CA ALA A 270 -16.12 22.33 -19.60
C ALA A 270 -17.48 22.31 -18.87
N ALA A 271 -18.23 23.40 -18.99
CA ALA A 271 -19.45 23.72 -18.24
C ALA A 271 -20.63 22.72 -18.38
N GLU A 272 -20.48 21.66 -19.17
CA GLU A 272 -21.55 20.70 -19.46
C GLU A 272 -21.46 19.40 -18.68
N GLN A 273 -20.40 19.16 -17.88
CA GLN A 273 -20.26 17.95 -17.09
C GLN A 273 -20.74 18.16 -15.65
N LYS A 274 -21.54 17.21 -15.16
CA LYS A 274 -21.90 17.16 -13.75
C LYS A 274 -20.65 16.97 -12.90
N VAL A 275 -20.32 17.95 -12.10
CA VAL A 275 -19.19 17.90 -11.18
C VAL A 275 -19.58 17.01 -10.00
N GLU A 276 -18.90 15.87 -9.89
CA GLU A 276 -19.00 15.00 -8.71
C GLU A 276 -17.60 14.91 -8.09
N GLY A 277 -17.50 15.19 -6.81
CA GLY A 277 -16.23 15.12 -6.12
C GLY A 277 -16.33 15.47 -4.65
N THR A 278 -15.27 15.24 -3.93
CA THR A 278 -15.16 15.49 -2.49
C THR A 278 -14.00 16.42 -2.19
N VAL A 279 -14.18 17.21 -1.16
CA VAL A 279 -13.12 18.04 -0.58
C VAL A 279 -12.94 17.65 0.86
N PHE A 280 -11.74 17.40 1.27
CA PHE A 280 -11.42 17.20 2.68
C PHE A 280 -10.20 18.02 3.09
N VAL A 281 -10.23 18.48 4.32
CA VAL A 281 -9.12 19.26 4.92
C VAL A 281 -8.64 18.55 6.16
N THR A 282 -7.32 18.44 6.28
CA THR A 282 -6.66 17.86 7.45
C THR A 282 -5.76 18.88 8.13
N ASP A 283 -5.64 18.79 9.44
CA ASP A 283 -4.64 19.54 10.22
C ASP A 283 -3.23 18.95 10.01
N MET A 284 -2.23 19.58 10.64
CA MET A 284 -0.84 19.09 10.61
C MET A 284 -0.67 17.68 11.23
N ASN A 285 -1.62 17.25 12.05
CA ASN A 285 -1.60 15.91 12.65
C ASN A 285 -2.41 14.90 11.80
N GLY A 286 -2.88 15.30 10.60
CA GLY A 286 -3.69 14.49 9.71
C GLY A 286 -5.11 14.23 10.17
N LYS A 287 -5.53 14.89 11.27
CA LYS A 287 -6.92 14.84 11.69
C LYS A 287 -7.74 15.61 10.67
N GLN A 288 -8.77 14.95 10.14
CA GLN A 288 -9.72 15.58 9.24
C GLN A 288 -10.54 16.62 10.01
N VAL A 289 -10.53 17.85 9.53
CA VAL A 289 -11.26 18.99 10.10
C VAL A 289 -12.44 19.42 9.24
N TYR A 290 -12.46 19.01 7.97
CA TYR A 290 -13.56 19.28 7.04
C TYR A 290 -13.70 18.12 6.04
N ASN A 291 -14.96 17.84 5.67
CA ASN A 291 -15.30 16.92 4.58
C ASN A 291 -16.60 17.42 3.93
N GLY A 292 -16.56 17.66 2.63
CA GLY A 292 -17.70 18.15 1.86
C GLY A 292 -17.71 17.62 0.43
N GLN A 293 -18.79 17.86 -0.26
CA GLN A 293 -18.92 17.57 -1.70
C GLN A 293 -18.59 18.83 -2.50
N LEU A 294 -18.09 18.64 -3.72
CA LEU A 294 -18.00 19.74 -4.67
C LEU A 294 -19.41 20.15 -5.11
N GLU A 295 -19.73 21.43 -5.03
CA GLU A 295 -21.07 21.96 -5.33
C GLU A 295 -21.21 22.45 -6.78
N GLY A 296 -20.22 22.21 -7.62
CA GLY A 296 -20.18 22.62 -9.02
C GLY A 296 -18.76 23.00 -9.47
N ILE A 297 -18.67 23.77 -10.53
CA ILE A 297 -17.39 24.26 -11.06
C ILE A 297 -16.67 25.13 -10.03
N ILE A 298 -17.41 25.88 -9.23
CA ILE A 298 -16.89 26.71 -8.13
C ILE A 298 -17.51 26.20 -6.85
N THR A 299 -16.67 25.82 -5.88
CA THR A 299 -17.10 25.41 -4.54
C THR A 299 -16.42 26.30 -3.51
N ALA A 300 -17.20 26.96 -2.69
CA ALA A 300 -16.73 27.80 -1.60
C ALA A 300 -16.83 27.03 -0.28
N ILE A 301 -15.77 27.08 0.53
CA ILE A 301 -15.69 26.44 1.84
C ILE A 301 -15.25 27.48 2.85
N GLU A 302 -15.94 27.52 3.97
CA GLU A 302 -15.54 28.30 5.14
C GLU A 302 -15.06 27.34 6.23
N LEU A 303 -13.80 27.48 6.65
CA LEU A 303 -13.20 26.66 7.71
C LEU A 303 -13.19 27.44 9.01
N ASP A 304 -13.97 26.99 9.97
CA ASP A 304 -13.92 27.48 11.36
C ASP A 304 -12.97 26.58 12.16
N VAL A 305 -11.69 26.90 12.05
CA VAL A 305 -10.60 26.12 12.66
C VAL A 305 -9.52 27.05 13.22
N PRO A 306 -8.78 26.65 14.28
CA PRO A 306 -7.71 27.47 14.85
C PRO A 306 -6.64 27.89 13.84
N SER A 307 -5.96 28.99 14.10
CA SER A 307 -4.82 29.44 13.29
C SER A 307 -3.80 28.32 13.14
N GLY A 308 -3.40 28.03 11.91
CA GLY A 308 -2.49 26.92 11.63
C GLY A 308 -2.29 26.61 10.16
N ILE A 309 -1.56 25.55 9.92
CA ILE A 309 -1.33 24.97 8.60
C ILE A 309 -2.28 23.79 8.41
N TYR A 310 -2.95 23.77 7.28
CA TYR A 310 -3.88 22.73 6.90
C TYR A 310 -3.56 22.22 5.49
N TYR A 311 -3.97 21.00 5.21
CA TYR A 311 -3.83 20.40 3.88
C TYR A 311 -5.21 20.14 3.31
N LEU A 312 -5.53 20.84 2.24
CA LEU A 312 -6.76 20.66 1.49
C LEU A 312 -6.52 19.67 0.36
N THR A 313 -7.41 18.72 0.22
CA THR A 313 -7.41 17.75 -0.87
C THR A 313 -8.74 17.79 -1.59
N VAL A 314 -8.69 18.01 -2.89
CA VAL A 314 -9.85 17.99 -3.79
C VAL A 314 -9.79 16.72 -4.61
N GLN A 315 -10.87 15.96 -4.64
CA GLN A 315 -11.01 14.77 -5.47
C GLN A 315 -12.26 14.88 -6.33
N SER A 316 -12.10 14.86 -7.66
CA SER A 316 -13.19 14.84 -8.63
C SER A 316 -12.88 13.79 -9.70
N GLY A 317 -13.61 12.70 -9.70
CA GLY A 317 -13.31 11.56 -10.57
C GLY A 317 -11.91 11.03 -10.35
N THR A 318 -11.05 11.25 -11.32
CA THR A 318 -9.63 10.85 -11.28
C THR A 318 -8.70 11.98 -10.88
N LEU A 319 -9.22 13.22 -10.82
CA LEU A 319 -8.48 14.41 -10.44
C LEU A 319 -8.30 14.45 -8.94
N ILE A 320 -7.07 14.62 -8.49
CA ILE A 320 -6.74 14.89 -7.10
C ILE A 320 -5.75 16.02 -7.07
N GLU A 321 -6.14 17.09 -6.40
CA GLU A 321 -5.29 18.24 -6.17
C GLU A 321 -5.10 18.44 -4.68
N LYS A 322 -3.88 18.79 -4.27
CA LYS A 322 -3.55 19.08 -2.88
C LYS A 322 -2.95 20.47 -2.78
N LYS A 323 -3.42 21.19 -1.78
CA LYS A 323 -2.87 22.49 -1.46
C LYS A 323 -2.65 22.65 0.04
N LYS A 324 -1.49 23.16 0.39
CA LYS A 324 -1.21 23.64 1.74
C LYS A 324 -1.86 25.00 1.89
N VAL A 325 -2.73 25.15 2.88
CA VAL A 325 -3.41 26.41 3.21
C VAL A 325 -2.99 26.88 4.60
N TYR A 326 -2.84 28.18 4.75
CA TYR A 326 -2.53 28.81 6.03
C TYR A 326 -3.71 29.62 6.48
N ILE A 327 -4.21 29.37 7.68
CA ILE A 327 -5.35 30.04 8.29
C ILE A 327 -4.84 30.84 9.49
N GLN A 328 -5.26 32.09 9.58
CA GLN A 328 -4.89 33.00 10.63
C GLN A 328 -6.16 33.71 11.12
N GLU A 329 -6.48 33.58 12.41
CA GLU A 329 -7.54 34.36 13.07
C GLU A 329 -7.22 35.84 13.12
#